data_14945465eea4c87ca8a52cff08015c22
#
_entry.id   14945465eea4c87ca8a52cff08015c22
#
_cell.length_a   1.000
_cell.length_b   1.000
_cell.length_c   1.000
_cell.angle_alpha   90.00
_cell.angle_beta   90.00
_cell.angle_gamma   90.00
#
_symmetry.space_group_name_H-M   'P 1'
#
loop_
_entity.id
_entity.type
_entity.pdbx_description
1 polymer ?
#
loop_
_entity_poly.entity_id
_entity_poly.type
_entity_poly.pdbx_seq_one_letter_code
_entity_poly.pdbx_strand_id
1 'polypeptide(L)'
;LETVNARNKSYIDIDEYGFVQNIVEKKIVSSTFCVGGYVFESAQTFMDTYEKLSSDSPDLYISNIIYQMLLDGHTFNALHSEDYCDWGTIREWNQYKAQYSTLFVDLDGTLVENSAQYNSPYWGETDGITKNIQVLNKLHKSGKVQIIITTSRKESFREATIKQLERLNIPYDDIIFGLVHGRRIVINDYARTNPFKSCDAINI
;
A
#
# COMPACT_ATOMS: atom_id res chain seq x y z
N LEU A 1 13.80 2.91 -3.29
CA LEU A 1 14.11 1.53 -3.70
C LEU A 1 14.12 0.70 -2.44
N GLU A 2 13.03 -0.01 -2.19
CA GLU A 2 12.98 -1.02 -1.13
C GLU A 2 14.01 -2.08 -1.43
N THR A 3 14.82 -2.43 -0.44
CA THR A 3 15.84 -3.45 -0.58
C THR A 3 15.17 -4.82 -0.67
N VAL A 4 14.98 -5.29 -1.90
CA VAL A 4 14.53 -6.66 -2.16
C VAL A 4 15.56 -7.62 -1.55
N ASN A 5 15.08 -8.63 -0.78
CA ASN A 5 15.95 -9.66 -0.27
C ASN A 5 16.39 -10.59 -1.41
N ALA A 6 17.36 -10.13 -2.20
CA ALA A 6 17.82 -10.77 -3.41
C ALA A 6 18.26 -12.24 -3.21
N ARG A 7 18.73 -12.61 -2.02
CA ARG A 7 19.24 -13.96 -1.75
C ARG A 7 18.17 -15.04 -1.61
N ASN A 8 16.89 -14.65 -1.45
CA ASN A 8 15.77 -15.55 -1.21
C ASN A 8 14.80 -15.63 -2.41
N LYS A 9 15.29 -15.34 -3.61
CA LYS A 9 14.48 -15.36 -4.84
C LYS A 9 14.96 -16.44 -5.80
N SER A 10 14.05 -16.92 -6.63
CA SER A 10 14.41 -17.70 -7.82
C SER A 10 14.75 -16.74 -8.96
N TYR A 11 15.87 -16.91 -9.57
CA TYR A 11 16.34 -16.09 -10.70
C TYR A 11 16.14 -16.82 -12.03
N ILE A 12 15.79 -16.08 -13.07
CA ILE A 12 15.53 -16.60 -14.40
C ILE A 12 16.43 -15.94 -15.44
N ASP A 13 16.85 -16.74 -16.42
CA ASP A 13 17.38 -16.25 -17.67
C ASP A 13 16.28 -16.33 -18.74
N ILE A 14 16.11 -15.24 -19.48
CA ILE A 14 15.09 -15.12 -20.54
C ILE A 14 15.79 -14.76 -21.86
N ASP A 15 15.27 -15.31 -22.97
CA ASP A 15 15.74 -14.94 -24.29
C ASP A 15 15.11 -13.63 -24.80
N GLU A 16 15.48 -13.23 -26.01
CA GLU A 16 14.99 -12.02 -26.67
C GLU A 16 13.47 -12.04 -26.98
N TYR A 17 12.84 -13.22 -26.93
CA TYR A 17 11.40 -13.41 -27.16
C TYR A 17 10.59 -13.52 -25.85
N GLY A 18 11.26 -13.48 -24.70
CA GLY A 18 10.63 -13.56 -23.38
C GLY A 18 10.45 -14.99 -22.85
N PHE A 19 11.02 -16.00 -23.52
CA PHE A 19 10.98 -17.37 -23.02
C PHE A 19 12.05 -17.63 -21.97
N VAL A 20 11.64 -18.32 -20.90
CA VAL A 20 12.54 -18.72 -19.82
C VAL A 20 13.46 -19.84 -20.31
N GLN A 21 14.75 -19.58 -20.27
CA GLN A 21 15.79 -20.53 -20.66
C GLN A 21 16.36 -21.28 -19.45
N ASN A 22 16.34 -20.66 -18.28
CA ASN A 22 16.83 -21.24 -17.05
C ASN A 22 16.15 -20.62 -15.83
N ILE A 23 16.06 -21.37 -14.73
CA ILE A 23 15.58 -20.91 -13.44
C ILE A 23 16.42 -21.50 -12.31
N VAL A 24 16.92 -20.67 -11.40
CA VAL A 24 17.81 -21.10 -10.31
C VAL A 24 17.31 -20.55 -8.97
N GLU A 25 17.08 -21.45 -8.01
CA GLU A 25 16.62 -21.11 -6.68
C GLU A 25 17.75 -20.50 -5.82
N LYS A 26 17.45 -19.35 -5.16
CA LYS A 26 18.30 -18.69 -4.16
C LYS A 26 19.73 -18.38 -4.60
N LYS A 27 19.98 -18.32 -5.89
CA LYS A 27 21.29 -17.97 -6.47
C LYS A 27 21.11 -16.91 -7.53
N ILE A 28 21.77 -15.77 -7.36
CA ILE A 28 21.76 -14.66 -8.32
C ILE A 28 22.56 -15.08 -9.55
N VAL A 29 21.88 -15.37 -10.63
CA VAL A 29 22.46 -15.75 -11.94
C VAL A 29 22.13 -14.71 -13.02
N SER A 30 21.16 -13.84 -12.77
CA SER A 30 20.70 -12.80 -13.69
C SER A 30 20.18 -11.58 -12.92
N SER A 31 19.74 -10.54 -13.63
CA SER A 31 19.07 -9.37 -13.05
C SER A 31 17.56 -9.56 -12.86
N THR A 32 17.00 -10.67 -13.35
CA THR A 32 15.57 -10.96 -13.36
C THR A 32 15.23 -12.07 -12.36
N PHE A 33 14.27 -11.81 -11.49
CA PHE A 33 13.82 -12.76 -10.48
C PHE A 33 12.30 -12.99 -10.53
N CYS A 34 11.87 -14.15 -10.03
CA CYS A 34 10.45 -14.50 -9.93
C CYS A 34 9.79 -13.81 -8.74
N VAL A 35 8.63 -13.20 -8.96
CA VAL A 35 7.83 -12.51 -7.93
C VAL A 35 6.89 -13.45 -7.16
N GLY A 36 6.93 -14.77 -7.44
CA GLY A 36 6.14 -15.79 -6.75
C GLY A 36 4.80 -16.12 -7.42
N GLY A 37 4.49 -15.54 -8.57
CA GLY A 37 3.32 -15.88 -9.38
C GLY A 37 3.71 -16.87 -10.47
N TYR A 38 3.05 -18.04 -10.53
CA TYR A 38 3.29 -19.07 -11.52
C TYR A 38 1.97 -19.61 -12.08
N VAL A 39 1.91 -19.80 -13.37
CA VAL A 39 0.75 -20.35 -14.07
C VAL A 39 1.19 -21.55 -14.89
N PHE A 40 0.48 -22.66 -14.75
CA PHE A 40 0.73 -23.91 -15.49
C PHE A 40 -0.47 -24.22 -16.36
N GLU A 41 -0.23 -24.63 -17.59
CA GLU A 41 -1.28 -25.04 -18.54
C GLU A 41 -2.03 -26.29 -18.06
N SER A 42 -1.31 -27.24 -17.45
CA SER A 42 -1.84 -28.50 -16.96
C SER A 42 -1.44 -28.76 -15.51
N ALA A 43 -2.44 -28.88 -14.64
CA ALA A 43 -2.23 -29.28 -13.26
C ALA A 43 -1.66 -30.72 -13.17
N GLN A 44 -2.08 -31.61 -14.09
CA GLN A 44 -1.60 -32.99 -14.11
C GLN A 44 -0.10 -33.03 -14.41
N THR A 45 0.36 -32.30 -15.41
CA THR A 45 1.80 -32.26 -15.77
C THR A 45 2.64 -31.70 -14.60
N PHE A 46 2.13 -30.70 -13.90
CA PHE A 46 2.78 -30.18 -12.70
C PHE A 46 2.89 -31.26 -11.62
N MET A 47 1.79 -31.98 -11.33
CA MET A 47 1.75 -33.03 -10.32
C MET A 47 2.67 -34.20 -10.66
N ASP A 48 2.66 -34.67 -11.91
CA ASP A 48 3.54 -35.76 -12.35
C ASP A 48 5.01 -35.38 -12.19
N THR A 49 5.37 -34.13 -12.52
CA THR A 49 6.73 -33.62 -12.34
C THR A 49 7.10 -33.50 -10.87
N TYR A 50 6.17 -33.01 -10.04
CA TYR A 50 6.36 -32.94 -8.59
C TYR A 50 6.59 -34.33 -7.98
N GLU A 51 5.77 -35.34 -8.30
CA GLU A 51 5.89 -36.70 -7.80
C GLU A 51 7.23 -37.33 -8.21
N LYS A 52 7.66 -37.11 -9.46
CA LYS A 52 8.96 -37.54 -9.96
C LYS A 52 10.14 -37.00 -9.15
N LEU A 53 10.06 -35.70 -8.73
CA LEU A 53 11.14 -35.04 -8.01
C LEU A 53 11.07 -35.24 -6.48
N SER A 54 9.88 -35.41 -5.91
CA SER A 54 9.67 -35.50 -4.48
C SER A 54 10.27 -36.76 -3.84
N SER A 55 10.46 -37.82 -4.65
CA SER A 55 11.17 -39.02 -4.20
C SER A 55 12.65 -38.79 -3.92
N ASP A 56 13.26 -37.79 -4.54
CA ASP A 56 14.69 -37.55 -4.49
C ASP A 56 15.10 -36.36 -3.59
N SER A 57 14.17 -35.48 -3.25
CA SER A 57 14.45 -34.28 -2.44
C SER A 57 13.27 -33.88 -1.56
N PRO A 58 13.43 -33.77 -0.22
CA PRO A 58 12.38 -33.35 0.69
C PRO A 58 12.03 -31.84 0.58
N ASP A 59 12.95 -31.02 0.11
CA ASP A 59 12.81 -29.55 0.01
C ASP A 59 12.70 -29.12 -1.48
N LEU A 60 11.48 -29.26 -2.03
CA LEU A 60 11.20 -28.84 -3.41
C LEU A 60 10.62 -27.43 -3.44
N TYR A 61 11.20 -26.57 -4.28
CA TYR A 61 10.67 -25.29 -4.68
C TYR A 61 9.97 -25.38 -6.03
N ILE A 62 9.03 -24.50 -6.29
CA ILE A 62 8.35 -24.44 -7.62
C ILE A 62 9.38 -24.23 -8.75
N SER A 63 10.46 -23.49 -8.48
CA SER A 63 11.56 -23.31 -9.41
C SER A 63 12.24 -24.62 -9.82
N ASN A 64 12.32 -25.61 -8.93
CA ASN A 64 12.87 -26.94 -9.27
C ASN A 64 11.94 -27.69 -10.22
N ILE A 65 10.63 -27.58 -10.02
CA ILE A 65 9.62 -28.18 -10.90
C ILE A 65 9.69 -27.55 -12.28
N ILE A 66 9.72 -26.22 -12.36
CA ILE A 66 9.85 -25.48 -13.61
C ILE A 66 11.16 -25.85 -14.32
N TYR A 67 12.27 -25.95 -13.59
CA TYR A 67 13.55 -26.36 -14.16
C TYR A 67 13.47 -27.76 -14.79
N GLN A 68 12.86 -28.72 -14.09
CA GLN A 68 12.66 -30.06 -14.63
C GLN A 68 11.74 -30.06 -15.87
N MET A 69 10.66 -29.30 -15.83
CA MET A 69 9.76 -29.15 -16.98
C MET A 69 10.47 -28.53 -18.19
N LEU A 70 11.38 -27.57 -18.00
CA LEU A 70 12.24 -27.06 -19.07
C LEU A 70 13.13 -28.17 -19.68
N LEU A 71 13.73 -29.01 -18.83
CA LEU A 71 14.53 -30.17 -19.30
C LEU A 71 13.68 -31.20 -20.05
N ASP A 72 12.43 -31.36 -19.65
CA ASP A 72 11.47 -32.27 -20.32
C ASP A 72 10.86 -31.63 -21.59
N GLY A 73 11.31 -30.43 -22.01
CA GLY A 73 10.95 -29.76 -23.25
C GLY A 73 9.71 -28.82 -23.18
N HIS A 74 9.20 -28.56 -22.00
CA HIS A 74 8.15 -27.55 -21.80
C HIS A 74 8.70 -26.13 -21.90
N THR A 75 7.87 -25.22 -22.37
CA THR A 75 8.23 -23.80 -22.51
C THR A 75 7.48 -22.92 -21.51
N PHE A 76 8.15 -21.90 -20.97
CA PHE A 76 7.56 -20.91 -20.09
C PHE A 76 7.82 -19.51 -20.62
N ASN A 77 6.81 -18.63 -20.55
CA ASN A 77 6.93 -17.22 -20.84
C ASN A 77 7.08 -16.43 -19.54
N ALA A 78 8.01 -15.50 -19.51
CA ALA A 78 8.13 -14.54 -18.41
C ALA A 78 7.10 -13.41 -18.59
N LEU A 79 6.28 -13.17 -17.56
CA LEU A 79 5.38 -12.03 -17.49
C LEU A 79 6.00 -10.97 -16.59
N HIS A 80 6.13 -9.75 -17.11
CA HIS A 80 6.68 -8.65 -16.34
C HIS A 80 5.63 -8.08 -15.36
N SER A 81 6.05 -7.81 -14.11
CA SER A 81 5.23 -7.14 -13.10
C SER A 81 5.83 -5.77 -12.80
N GLU A 82 5.02 -4.70 -12.90
CA GLU A 82 5.44 -3.34 -12.62
C GLU A 82 5.39 -3.00 -11.12
N ASP A 83 4.38 -3.55 -10.42
CA ASP A 83 4.13 -3.31 -9.00
C ASP A 83 4.37 -4.58 -8.19
N TYR A 84 5.56 -4.69 -7.61
CA TYR A 84 5.92 -5.80 -6.75
C TYR A 84 6.07 -5.38 -5.29
N CYS A 85 5.33 -6.06 -4.40
CA CYS A 85 5.49 -5.97 -2.96
C CYS A 85 5.87 -7.33 -2.39
N ASP A 86 6.98 -7.39 -1.65
CA ASP A 86 7.42 -8.61 -0.96
C ASP A 86 6.78 -8.72 0.43
N TRP A 87 6.01 -9.77 0.66
CA TRP A 87 5.39 -10.08 1.94
C TRP A 87 5.84 -11.47 2.47
N GLY A 88 6.97 -11.93 2.01
CA GLY A 88 7.50 -13.26 2.35
C GLY A 88 7.90 -13.43 3.80
N THR A 89 8.04 -12.33 4.55
CA THR A 89 8.35 -12.36 5.99
C THR A 89 7.39 -11.48 6.79
N ILE A 90 7.23 -11.79 8.10
CA ILE A 90 6.46 -10.95 9.03
C ILE A 90 7.00 -9.51 9.08
N ARG A 91 8.31 -9.34 8.92
CA ARG A 91 8.93 -8.00 8.88
C ARG A 91 8.44 -7.20 7.67
N GLU A 92 8.45 -7.77 6.48
CA GLU A 92 8.00 -7.14 5.24
C GLU A 92 6.50 -6.86 5.30
N TRP A 93 5.70 -7.80 5.79
CA TRP A 93 4.29 -7.60 6.04
C TRP A 93 4.01 -6.44 7.01
N ASN A 94 4.75 -6.34 8.11
CA ASN A 94 4.61 -5.23 9.06
C ASN A 94 5.03 -3.89 8.45
N GLN A 95 6.09 -3.86 7.65
CA GLN A 95 6.49 -2.66 6.91
C GLN A 95 5.41 -2.21 5.92
N TYR A 96 4.77 -3.16 5.23
CA TYR A 96 3.65 -2.86 4.34
C TYR A 96 2.45 -2.28 5.10
N LYS A 97 2.04 -2.92 6.21
CA LYS A 97 0.93 -2.41 7.04
C LYS A 97 1.22 -1.01 7.61
N ALA A 98 2.46 -0.72 7.97
CA ALA A 98 2.87 0.58 8.50
C ALA A 98 2.72 1.74 7.50
N GLN A 99 2.51 1.44 6.20
CA GLN A 99 2.25 2.46 5.18
C GLN A 99 0.80 2.97 5.19
N TYR A 100 -0.12 2.21 5.82
CA TYR A 100 -1.52 2.60 5.94
C TYR A 100 -1.75 3.40 7.21
N SER A 101 -2.51 4.48 7.10
CA SER A 101 -2.85 5.33 8.24
C SER A 101 -4.23 5.96 8.09
N THR A 102 -4.85 6.29 9.23
CA THR A 102 -6.02 7.15 9.28
C THR A 102 -5.58 8.53 9.78
N LEU A 103 -5.84 9.56 8.98
CA LEU A 103 -5.58 10.95 9.34
C LEU A 103 -6.86 11.58 9.88
N PHE A 104 -6.82 12.07 11.12
CA PHE A 104 -7.82 12.97 11.66
C PHE A 104 -7.32 14.40 11.43
N VAL A 105 -7.93 15.11 10.49
CA VAL A 105 -7.45 16.40 10.00
C VAL A 105 -8.42 17.49 10.44
N ASP A 106 -7.93 18.49 11.15
CA ASP A 106 -8.73 19.67 11.51
C ASP A 106 -9.00 20.52 10.26
N LEU A 107 -10.12 21.25 10.26
CA LEU A 107 -10.58 22.00 9.10
C LEU A 107 -10.15 23.46 9.14
N ASP A 108 -10.69 24.22 10.09
CA ASP A 108 -10.49 25.68 10.17
C ASP A 108 -9.11 26.03 10.73
N GLY A 109 -8.33 26.78 9.98
CA GLY A 109 -6.93 27.09 10.28
C GLY A 109 -5.93 26.02 9.85
N THR A 110 -6.41 24.86 9.33
CA THR A 110 -5.58 23.75 8.87
C THR A 110 -5.73 23.50 7.38
N LEU A 111 -6.93 23.30 6.89
CA LEU A 111 -7.21 23.10 5.45
C LEU A 111 -7.80 24.35 4.80
N VAL A 112 -8.56 25.13 5.56
CA VAL A 112 -9.15 26.38 5.12
C VAL A 112 -8.77 27.49 6.11
N GLU A 113 -8.80 28.72 5.63
CA GLU A 113 -8.60 29.90 6.48
C GLU A 113 -9.65 29.94 7.60
N ASN A 114 -9.25 30.51 8.76
CA ASN A 114 -10.13 30.59 9.91
C ASN A 114 -11.41 31.36 9.59
N SER A 115 -12.52 30.83 10.07
CA SER A 115 -13.85 31.39 9.89
C SER A 115 -14.70 31.22 11.15
N ALA A 116 -15.86 31.86 11.20
CA ALA A 116 -16.71 31.87 12.36
C ALA A 116 -18.18 31.60 12.03
N GLN A 117 -18.96 31.23 13.05
CA GLN A 117 -20.40 31.02 12.89
C GLN A 117 -21.17 32.35 12.77
N TYR A 118 -20.74 33.38 13.50
CA TYR A 118 -21.51 34.61 13.70
C TYR A 118 -20.90 35.87 13.10
N ASN A 119 -19.66 35.80 12.62
CA ASN A 119 -18.94 36.92 12.03
C ASN A 119 -18.34 36.49 10.67
N SER A 120 -18.33 37.41 9.71
CA SER A 120 -17.67 37.21 8.43
C SER A 120 -16.13 37.15 8.61
N PRO A 121 -15.44 36.27 7.89
CA PRO A 121 -15.98 35.28 6.96
C PRO A 121 -16.70 34.15 7.70
N TYR A 122 -17.87 33.76 7.17
CA TYR A 122 -18.66 32.68 7.75
C TYR A 122 -18.13 31.31 7.36
N TRP A 123 -18.50 30.29 8.15
CA TRP A 123 -18.19 28.91 7.85
C TRP A 123 -18.69 28.53 6.42
N GLY A 124 -17.77 28.01 5.60
CA GLY A 124 -18.03 27.66 4.20
C GLY A 124 -17.55 28.69 3.18
N GLU A 125 -17.21 29.91 3.60
CA GLU A 125 -16.88 31.02 2.69
C GLU A 125 -15.38 31.20 2.43
N THR A 126 -14.53 30.80 3.37
CA THR A 126 -13.08 31.06 3.31
C THR A 126 -12.35 30.26 2.21
N ASP A 127 -11.20 30.77 1.84
CA ASP A 127 -10.28 30.11 0.91
C ASP A 127 -9.50 28.97 1.56
N GLY A 128 -8.93 28.14 0.72
CA GLY A 128 -8.13 27.00 1.13
C GLY A 128 -6.68 27.35 1.38
N ILE A 129 -6.08 26.71 2.39
CA ILE A 129 -4.65 26.76 2.64
C ILE A 129 -3.96 25.83 1.62
N THR A 130 -3.63 26.40 0.48
CA THR A 130 -3.19 25.66 -0.75
C THR A 130 -2.09 24.64 -0.47
N LYS A 131 -1.08 25.01 0.33
CA LYS A 131 0.04 24.11 0.65
C LYS A 131 -0.44 22.84 1.36
N ASN A 132 -1.33 22.96 2.34
CA ASN A 132 -1.82 21.85 3.13
C ASN A 132 -2.75 20.96 2.30
N ILE A 133 -3.61 21.56 1.47
CA ILE A 133 -4.47 20.84 0.52
C ILE A 133 -3.65 20.02 -0.48
N GLN A 134 -2.56 20.58 -1.01
CA GLN A 134 -1.67 19.85 -1.93
C GLN A 134 -1.04 18.62 -1.29
N VAL A 135 -0.58 18.74 -0.03
CA VAL A 135 -0.03 17.61 0.71
C VAL A 135 -1.10 16.54 0.93
N LEU A 136 -2.31 16.95 1.37
CA LEU A 136 -3.43 16.03 1.59
C LEU A 136 -3.82 15.28 0.30
N ASN A 137 -3.91 15.99 -0.83
CA ASN A 137 -4.19 15.41 -2.13
C ASN A 137 -3.12 14.39 -2.56
N LYS A 138 -1.85 14.67 -2.30
CA LYS A 138 -0.76 13.72 -2.58
C LYS A 138 -0.87 12.46 -1.74
N LEU A 139 -1.19 12.60 -0.46
CA LEU A 139 -1.40 11.47 0.45
C LEU A 139 -2.61 10.63 0.02
N HIS A 140 -3.74 11.26 -0.28
CA HIS A 140 -4.95 10.57 -0.76
C HIS A 140 -4.69 9.77 -2.03
N LYS A 141 -3.98 10.35 -3.00
CA LYS A 141 -3.62 9.66 -4.27
C LYS A 141 -2.76 8.42 -4.07
N SER A 142 -2.09 8.27 -2.94
CA SER A 142 -1.31 7.05 -2.64
C SER A 142 -2.19 5.82 -2.41
N GLY A 143 -3.49 6.00 -2.12
CA GLY A 143 -4.43 4.93 -1.77
C GLY A 143 -4.13 4.25 -0.42
N LYS A 144 -3.22 4.81 0.38
CA LYS A 144 -2.77 4.23 1.66
C LYS A 144 -3.23 5.02 2.88
N VAL A 145 -4.01 6.08 2.66
CA VAL A 145 -4.42 7.00 3.72
C VAL A 145 -5.93 7.18 3.69
N GLN A 146 -6.57 6.88 4.81
CA GLN A 146 -7.95 7.27 5.07
C GLN A 146 -7.96 8.68 5.68
N ILE A 147 -8.82 9.56 5.20
CA ILE A 147 -8.89 10.95 5.65
C ILE A 147 -10.23 11.20 6.32
N ILE A 148 -10.19 11.50 7.61
CA ILE A 148 -11.35 11.90 8.40
C ILE A 148 -11.19 13.36 8.80
N ILE A 149 -12.02 14.23 8.23
CA ILE A 149 -12.03 15.64 8.63
C ILE A 149 -12.72 15.77 9.98
N THR A 150 -12.12 16.52 10.90
CA THR A 150 -12.67 16.78 12.23
C THR A 150 -12.90 18.29 12.40
N THR A 151 -14.08 18.70 12.82
CA THR A 151 -14.38 20.13 12.95
C THR A 151 -15.29 20.45 14.13
N SER A 152 -15.13 21.64 14.69
CA SER A 152 -16.04 22.21 15.68
C SER A 152 -17.28 22.88 15.03
N ARG A 153 -17.33 22.97 13.70
CA ARG A 153 -18.52 23.44 13.01
C ARG A 153 -19.70 22.57 13.37
N LYS A 154 -20.86 23.20 13.58
CA LYS A 154 -22.10 22.49 13.92
C LYS A 154 -22.64 21.70 12.72
N GLU A 155 -23.37 20.63 13.00
CA GLU A 155 -24.02 19.80 11.99
C GLU A 155 -24.90 20.61 11.02
N SER A 156 -25.53 21.69 11.48
CA SER A 156 -26.33 22.61 10.64
C SER A 156 -25.52 23.29 9.51
N PHE A 157 -24.19 23.25 9.57
CA PHE A 157 -23.30 23.79 8.53
C PHE A 157 -22.71 22.71 7.62
N ARG A 158 -23.20 21.46 7.71
CA ARG A 158 -22.72 20.33 6.88
C ARG A 158 -22.74 20.68 5.40
N GLU A 159 -23.88 21.14 4.89
CA GLU A 159 -24.03 21.43 3.46
C GLU A 159 -23.07 22.52 2.98
N ALA A 160 -22.94 23.61 3.73
CA ALA A 160 -21.99 24.70 3.40
C ALA A 160 -20.53 24.22 3.45
N THR A 161 -20.21 23.35 4.41
CA THR A 161 -18.87 22.77 4.55
C THR A 161 -18.57 21.82 3.39
N ILE A 162 -19.47 20.92 3.02
CA ILE A 162 -19.28 20.00 1.89
C ILE A 162 -19.07 20.78 0.59
N LYS A 163 -19.89 21.80 0.32
CA LYS A 163 -19.72 22.68 -0.85
C LYS A 163 -18.35 23.39 -0.87
N GLN A 164 -17.85 23.79 0.29
CA GLN A 164 -16.52 24.38 0.41
C GLN A 164 -15.42 23.36 0.07
N LEU A 165 -15.50 22.13 0.63
CA LEU A 165 -14.53 21.08 0.37
C LEU A 165 -14.50 20.70 -1.12
N GLU A 166 -15.66 20.56 -1.74
CA GLU A 166 -15.81 20.29 -3.19
C GLU A 166 -15.19 21.42 -4.04
N ARG A 167 -15.52 22.69 -3.73
CA ARG A 167 -14.98 23.86 -4.42
C ARG A 167 -13.45 23.91 -4.35
N LEU A 168 -12.88 23.50 -3.24
CA LEU A 168 -11.43 23.54 -2.98
C LEU A 168 -10.72 22.21 -3.34
N ASN A 169 -11.44 21.23 -3.87
CA ASN A 169 -10.93 19.89 -4.20
C ASN A 169 -10.19 19.24 -3.02
N ILE A 170 -10.76 19.32 -1.82
CA ILE A 170 -10.23 18.69 -0.60
C ILE A 170 -10.79 17.26 -0.52
N PRO A 171 -9.94 16.21 -0.58
CA PRO A 171 -10.38 14.84 -0.47
C PRO A 171 -10.67 14.48 1.00
N TYR A 172 -11.66 13.63 1.22
CA TYR A 172 -11.98 13.05 2.51
C TYR A 172 -12.81 11.77 2.34
N ASP A 173 -12.75 10.89 3.34
CA ASP A 173 -13.57 9.68 3.42
C ASP A 173 -14.75 9.89 4.37
N ASP A 174 -14.57 10.68 5.42
CA ASP A 174 -15.65 11.03 6.38
C ASP A 174 -15.39 12.38 7.04
N ILE A 175 -16.44 12.93 7.69
CA ILE A 175 -16.39 14.21 8.43
C ILE A 175 -17.09 14.07 9.77
N ILE A 176 -16.39 14.42 10.85
CA ILE A 176 -16.94 14.49 12.21
C ILE A 176 -17.21 15.96 12.56
N PHE A 177 -18.49 16.30 12.65
CA PHE A 177 -18.96 17.63 13.01
C PHE A 177 -19.19 17.76 14.52
N GLY A 178 -19.33 19.00 14.99
CA GLY A 178 -19.81 19.34 16.33
C GLY A 178 -18.82 19.01 17.46
N LEU A 179 -17.55 18.83 17.14
CA LEU A 179 -16.55 18.63 18.19
C LEU A 179 -16.42 19.87 19.07
N VAL A 180 -16.15 19.65 20.35
CA VAL A 180 -15.88 20.77 21.28
C VAL A 180 -14.67 21.56 20.76
N HIS A 181 -14.81 22.89 20.74
CA HIS A 181 -13.71 23.77 20.40
C HIS A 181 -12.67 23.77 21.52
N GLY A 182 -11.66 22.94 21.39
CA GLY A 182 -10.64 22.73 22.41
C GLY A 182 -9.57 21.73 22.01
N ARG A 183 -8.72 21.39 22.95
CA ARG A 183 -7.63 20.43 22.72
C ARG A 183 -8.16 19.05 22.29
N ARG A 184 -7.57 18.47 21.26
CA ARG A 184 -7.82 17.08 20.83
C ARG A 184 -6.95 16.14 21.64
N ILE A 185 -7.54 15.04 22.12
CA ILE A 185 -6.84 13.96 22.82
C ILE A 185 -7.27 12.67 22.13
N VAL A 186 -6.31 11.89 21.67
CA VAL A 186 -6.54 10.54 21.14
C VAL A 186 -6.08 9.54 22.21
N ILE A 187 -6.96 8.59 22.54
CA ILE A 187 -6.65 7.48 23.44
C ILE A 187 -6.61 6.23 22.55
N ASN A 188 -5.45 5.60 22.50
CA ASN A 188 -5.24 4.41 21.71
C ASN A 188 -4.46 3.36 22.53
N ASP A 189 -4.48 2.11 22.11
CA ASP A 189 -3.71 1.06 22.76
C ASP A 189 -2.21 1.24 22.53
N TYR A 190 -1.43 0.64 23.43
CA TYR A 190 0.00 0.46 23.25
C TYR A 190 0.33 -1.03 23.35
N ALA A 191 0.50 -1.67 22.21
CA ALA A 191 0.96 -3.06 22.18
C ALA A 191 2.48 -3.10 21.97
N ARG A 192 3.23 -3.74 22.89
CA ARG A 192 4.69 -3.93 22.76
C ARG A 192 5.10 -4.71 21.51
N THR A 193 4.16 -5.45 20.94
CA THR A 193 4.33 -6.23 19.71
C THR A 193 4.10 -5.41 18.44
N ASN A 194 3.59 -4.17 18.55
CA ASN A 194 3.44 -3.30 17.39
C ASN A 194 4.81 -2.79 16.95
N PRO A 195 5.19 -3.02 15.68
CA PRO A 195 6.48 -2.58 15.17
C PRO A 195 6.54 -1.07 14.88
N PHE A 196 5.43 -0.35 15.02
CA PHE A 196 5.28 1.08 14.79
C PHE A 196 4.38 1.70 15.88
N LYS A 197 4.49 3.00 16.05
CA LYS A 197 3.59 3.76 16.93
C LYS A 197 2.15 3.67 16.44
N SER A 198 1.22 3.47 17.37
CA SER A 198 -0.20 3.40 17.06
C SER A 198 -0.87 4.78 16.88
N CYS A 199 -0.21 5.84 17.32
CA CYS A 199 -0.69 7.22 17.14
C CYS A 199 0.47 8.21 17.14
N ASP A 200 0.38 9.21 16.26
CA ASP A 200 1.25 10.40 16.23
C ASP A 200 0.38 11.67 16.13
N ALA A 201 0.90 12.81 16.59
CA ALA A 201 0.25 14.11 16.45
C ALA A 201 1.20 15.09 15.73
N ILE A 202 0.69 15.79 14.73
CA ILE A 202 1.41 16.81 13.97
C ILE A 202 0.66 18.14 14.13
N ASN A 203 1.35 19.16 14.58
CA ASN A 203 0.84 20.54 14.62
C ASN A 203 1.50 21.33 13.50
N ILE A 204 0.72 22.03 12.69
CA ILE A 204 1.15 22.81 11.53
C ILE A 204 0.67 24.25 11.65
#